data_178c2af518b0eba8ad8c5ce4cd723bd7
#
_entry.id   178c2af518b0eba8ad8c5ce4cd723bd7
#
_cell.length_a   1.000
_cell.length_b   1.000
_cell.length_c   1.000
_cell.angle_alpha   90.00
_cell.angle_beta   90.00
_cell.angle_gamma   90.00
#
_symmetry.space_group_name_H-M   'P 1'
#
loop_
_entity.id
_entity.type
_entity.pdbx_description
1 polymer ?
#
loop_
_entity_poly.entity_id
_entity_poly.type
_entity_poly.pdbx_seq_one_letter_code
_entity_poly.pdbx_strand_id
1 'polypeptide(L)'
;VPVPVPYGPAFEGERIRKSDMRIEFGGNRTPAFEYVTTVELDEISDGDIQVVGPEVDDVEEGGVLPLAIWVEVAGRKMQTDFEPILERQVHHFLNGASGLWHMGQRDIVWTRISKEAFDKGLRIADYGKILHAKILGEYGAIVDKVKVTLFTETDEVERRQEIARGVYDQRNRRLESMTDESVETFYSCLLCQSFAPDHVCVITPERLGLCGAYNWLDGKAAYEIDPTGANQPVQKGETLDAVKGVWSGVDEYVYINSHKALESFSAYSIMDRPMTSCGCFEVICGY
;
A
#
# COMPACT_ATOMS: atom_id res chain seq x y z
N VAL A 1 19.77 7.33 9.47
CA VAL A 1 18.82 8.27 10.08
C VAL A 1 19.09 8.41 11.57
N PRO A 2 18.76 9.53 12.19
CA PRO A 2 19.14 9.83 13.58
C PRO A 2 18.27 9.12 14.63
N VAL A 3 17.17 8.52 14.24
CA VAL A 3 16.29 7.74 15.12
C VAL A 3 16.30 6.28 14.70
N PRO A 4 16.07 5.33 15.62
CA PRO A 4 15.91 3.95 15.26
C PRO A 4 14.67 3.78 14.36
N VAL A 5 14.78 2.88 13.39
CA VAL A 5 13.68 2.51 12.50
C VAL A 5 13.38 1.02 12.76
N PRO A 6 12.75 0.69 13.89
CA PRO A 6 12.34 -0.67 14.16
C PRO A 6 11.25 -1.05 13.15
N TYR A 7 11.44 -2.15 12.48
CA TYR A 7 10.41 -2.72 11.63
C TYR A 7 9.49 -3.59 12.49
N GLY A 8 8.31 -3.08 12.75
CA GLY A 8 7.26 -3.78 13.50
C GLY A 8 5.99 -3.95 12.66
N PRO A 9 4.95 -4.59 13.19
CA PRO A 9 3.65 -4.66 12.52
C PRO A 9 3.17 -3.25 12.19
N ALA A 10 2.93 -2.98 10.91
CA ALA A 10 2.68 -1.65 10.35
C ALA A 10 1.48 -0.90 10.94
N PHE A 11 0.57 -1.58 11.63
CA PHE A 11 -0.65 -0.98 12.15
C PHE A 11 -0.53 -0.41 13.57
N GLU A 12 0.57 -0.67 14.26
CA GLU A 12 0.71 -0.35 15.66
C GLU A 12 1.87 0.59 15.96
N GLY A 13 2.32 1.31 14.95
CA GLY A 13 3.29 2.39 15.14
C GLY A 13 2.80 3.36 16.22
N GLU A 14 3.71 3.78 17.08
CA GLU A 14 3.41 4.70 18.17
C GLU A 14 2.76 5.96 17.61
N ARG A 15 1.52 6.23 18.04
CA ARG A 15 0.78 7.40 17.57
C ARG A 15 1.33 8.64 18.23
N ILE A 16 1.91 9.52 17.43
CA ILE A 16 2.34 10.82 17.90
C ILE A 16 1.11 11.68 18.20
N ARG A 17 0.95 12.07 19.46
CA ARG A 17 -0.13 12.96 19.89
C ARG A 17 0.11 14.37 19.33
N LYS A 18 -0.97 15.13 19.19
CA LYS A 18 -0.89 16.52 18.71
C LYS A 18 0.01 17.40 19.61
N SER A 19 0.04 17.14 20.92
CA SER A 19 0.92 17.83 21.90
C SER A 19 2.41 17.55 21.67
N ASP A 20 2.72 16.37 21.11
CA ASP A 20 4.08 15.86 20.97
C ASP A 20 4.58 16.00 19.52
N MET A 21 3.75 16.59 18.67
CA MET A 21 3.98 16.78 17.25
C MET A 21 4.81 18.04 16.99
N ARG A 22 5.91 17.88 16.24
CA ARG A 22 6.68 19.01 15.71
C ARG A 22 6.03 19.53 14.43
N ILE A 23 5.65 18.62 13.52
CA ILE A 23 5.04 18.92 12.23
C ILE A 23 4.12 17.79 11.80
N GLU A 24 3.12 18.13 10.99
CA GLU A 24 2.22 17.19 10.33
C GLU A 24 2.32 17.33 8.79
N PHE A 25 2.26 16.23 8.07
CA PHE A 25 2.17 16.20 6.62
C PHE A 25 0.86 15.54 6.21
N GLY A 26 0.11 16.21 5.33
CA GLY A 26 -1.17 15.70 4.84
C GLY A 26 -2.32 15.78 5.84
N GLY A 27 -3.15 14.76 5.84
CA GLY A 27 -4.38 14.70 6.62
C GLY A 27 -5.53 15.48 5.97
N ASN A 28 -6.45 15.98 6.78
CA ASN A 28 -7.64 16.69 6.28
C ASN A 28 -7.38 18.14 5.84
N ARG A 29 -6.18 18.65 6.06
CA ARG A 29 -5.87 20.07 5.86
C ARG A 29 -5.07 20.36 4.60
N THR A 30 -4.38 19.37 4.08
CA THR A 30 -3.50 19.54 2.92
C THR A 30 -3.28 18.19 2.22
N PRO A 31 -3.08 18.17 0.88
CA PRO A 31 -2.85 16.93 0.18
C PRO A 31 -1.53 16.28 0.61
N ALA A 32 -1.54 14.96 0.73
CA ALA A 32 -0.33 14.17 0.76
C ALA A 32 -0.59 12.78 0.19
N PHE A 33 0.38 12.28 -0.57
CA PHE A 33 0.29 10.99 -1.25
C PHE A 33 1.68 10.43 -1.52
N GLU A 34 1.75 9.14 -1.86
CA GLU A 34 2.92 8.51 -2.43
C GLU A 34 2.67 8.08 -3.87
N TYR A 35 3.74 8.00 -4.63
CA TYR A 35 3.74 7.54 -6.01
C TYR A 35 5.06 6.84 -6.33
N VAL A 36 4.97 5.67 -6.95
CA VAL A 36 6.14 4.93 -7.43
C VAL A 36 6.05 4.78 -8.94
N THR A 37 7.14 5.07 -9.63
CA THR A 37 7.23 4.94 -11.08
C THR A 37 8.55 4.26 -11.48
N THR A 38 8.48 3.47 -12.54
CA THR A 38 9.64 2.84 -13.17
C THR A 38 10.26 3.80 -14.17
N VAL A 39 11.58 3.90 -14.14
CA VAL A 39 12.38 4.69 -15.08
C VAL A 39 13.53 3.85 -15.62
N GLU A 40 14.23 4.34 -16.66
CA GLU A 40 15.38 3.65 -17.20
C GLU A 40 16.60 3.76 -16.24
N LEU A 41 17.49 2.77 -16.33
CA LEU A 41 18.64 2.67 -15.42
C LEU A 41 19.62 3.85 -15.48
N ASP A 42 19.68 4.54 -16.61
CA ASP A 42 20.55 5.71 -16.83
C ASP A 42 19.89 7.05 -16.46
N GLU A 43 18.59 7.06 -16.20
CA GLU A 43 17.85 8.28 -15.84
C GLU A 43 18.02 8.70 -14.38
N ILE A 44 18.39 7.76 -13.49
CA ILE A 44 18.55 8.05 -12.07
C ILE A 44 19.90 7.58 -11.51
N SER A 45 20.36 8.27 -10.48
CA SER A 45 21.46 7.83 -9.60
C SER A 45 20.90 7.16 -8.36
N ASP A 46 21.46 6.02 -7.97
CA ASP A 46 21.03 5.32 -6.78
C ASP A 46 21.30 6.14 -5.51
N GLY A 47 20.32 6.20 -4.63
CA GLY A 47 20.40 6.94 -3.36
C GLY A 47 20.29 8.46 -3.49
N ASP A 48 19.90 8.99 -4.64
CA ASP A 48 19.60 10.41 -4.79
C ASP A 48 18.32 10.75 -4.01
N ILE A 49 18.47 11.53 -2.93
CA ILE A 49 17.38 11.97 -2.06
C ILE A 49 17.25 13.48 -2.14
N GLN A 50 16.13 13.97 -2.59
CA GLN A 50 15.86 15.39 -2.79
C GLN A 50 14.64 15.84 -1.99
N VAL A 51 14.69 17.07 -1.47
CA VAL A 51 13.53 17.79 -0.90
C VAL A 51 13.30 19.04 -1.73
N VAL A 52 12.08 19.21 -2.20
CA VAL A 52 11.66 20.37 -3.00
C VAL A 52 10.56 21.09 -2.27
N GLY A 53 10.89 22.25 -1.70
CA GLY A 53 10.03 23.05 -0.86
C GLY A 53 10.52 23.14 0.59
N PRO A 54 9.67 23.63 1.52
CA PRO A 54 10.04 23.80 2.93
C PRO A 54 10.45 22.50 3.62
N GLU A 55 11.50 22.56 4.43
CA GLU A 55 11.90 21.50 5.36
C GLU A 55 11.23 21.73 6.73
N VAL A 56 11.36 20.80 7.66
CA VAL A 56 10.77 20.88 9.00
C VAL A 56 11.25 22.09 9.79
N ASP A 57 12.50 22.52 9.55
CA ASP A 57 13.10 23.70 10.20
C ASP A 57 12.48 25.02 9.73
N ASP A 58 11.92 25.05 8.52
CA ASP A 58 11.34 26.26 7.91
C ASP A 58 9.92 26.55 8.37
N VAL A 59 9.34 25.65 9.19
CA VAL A 59 7.93 25.73 9.61
C VAL A 59 7.84 25.83 11.14
N GLU A 60 6.90 26.61 11.62
CA GLU A 60 6.64 26.74 13.07
C GLU A 60 6.18 25.40 13.67
N GLU A 61 6.45 25.22 14.97
CA GLU A 61 6.00 24.04 15.71
C GLU A 61 4.47 23.85 15.61
N GLY A 62 4.04 22.64 15.30
CA GLY A 62 2.63 22.31 15.11
C GLY A 62 2.09 22.69 13.72
N GLY A 63 2.97 23.16 12.82
CA GLY A 63 2.62 23.46 11.44
C GLY A 63 2.23 22.23 10.62
N VAL A 64 1.69 22.48 9.44
CA VAL A 64 1.24 21.45 8.51
C VAL A 64 1.76 21.77 7.13
N LEU A 65 2.31 20.76 6.46
CA LEU A 65 2.77 20.85 5.06
C LEU A 65 2.07 19.79 4.19
N PRO A 66 1.87 20.07 2.91
CA PRO A 66 1.58 19.03 1.93
C PRO A 66 2.80 18.12 1.76
N LEU A 67 2.60 16.93 1.18
CA LEU A 67 3.69 16.00 0.92
C LEU A 67 3.41 15.12 -0.29
N ALA A 68 4.25 15.20 -1.32
CA ALA A 68 4.30 14.15 -2.33
C ALA A 68 5.60 13.35 -2.14
N ILE A 69 5.45 12.05 -1.87
CA ILE A 69 6.53 11.08 -1.81
C ILE A 69 6.65 10.48 -3.22
N TRP A 70 7.62 10.97 -3.98
CA TRP A 70 7.84 10.55 -5.36
C TRP A 70 9.04 9.64 -5.44
N VAL A 71 8.81 8.37 -5.75
CA VAL A 71 9.86 7.34 -5.81
C VAL A 71 10.03 6.90 -7.25
N GLU A 72 11.24 7.10 -7.78
CA GLU A 72 11.66 6.61 -9.08
C GLU A 72 12.52 5.35 -8.86
N VAL A 73 12.12 4.25 -9.44
CA VAL A 73 12.83 2.96 -9.33
C VAL A 73 13.30 2.51 -10.70
N ALA A 74 14.49 1.97 -10.76
CA ALA A 74 15.04 1.38 -11.97
C ALA A 74 15.62 0.00 -11.65
N GLY A 75 15.45 -0.95 -12.58
CA GLY A 75 15.98 -2.29 -12.40
C GLY A 75 15.75 -3.15 -13.63
N ARG A 76 16.73 -4.02 -13.94
CA ARG A 76 16.66 -4.92 -15.12
C ARG A 76 15.46 -5.89 -15.10
N LYS A 77 14.89 -6.14 -13.93
CA LYS A 77 13.71 -6.99 -13.74
C LYS A 77 12.50 -6.20 -13.27
N MET A 78 12.63 -4.89 -13.10
CA MET A 78 11.52 -4.04 -12.72
C MET A 78 10.51 -3.93 -13.87
N GLN A 79 9.24 -3.94 -13.56
CA GLN A 79 8.12 -3.82 -14.50
C GLN A 79 7.11 -2.84 -13.96
N THR A 80 6.45 -2.12 -14.84
CA THR A 80 5.40 -1.15 -14.50
C THR A 80 4.26 -1.77 -13.66
N ASP A 81 3.95 -3.04 -13.89
CA ASP A 81 2.95 -3.77 -13.11
C ASP A 81 3.35 -3.99 -11.64
N PHE A 82 4.62 -3.83 -11.30
CA PHE A 82 5.11 -3.94 -9.92
C PHE A 82 5.05 -2.62 -9.13
N GLU A 83 4.87 -1.49 -9.80
CA GLU A 83 4.81 -0.17 -9.16
C GLU A 83 3.80 -0.10 -8.01
N PRO A 84 2.53 -0.56 -8.17
CA PRO A 84 1.55 -0.49 -7.09
C PRO A 84 1.96 -1.29 -5.85
N ILE A 85 2.72 -2.37 -6.04
CA ILE A 85 3.17 -3.22 -4.92
C ILE A 85 4.24 -2.50 -4.12
N LEU A 86 5.23 -1.91 -4.79
CA LEU A 86 6.26 -1.11 -4.12
C LEU A 86 5.64 0.11 -3.44
N GLU A 87 4.69 0.77 -4.09
CA GLU A 87 3.98 1.94 -3.57
C GLU A 87 3.23 1.63 -2.27
N ARG A 88 2.62 0.45 -2.15
CA ARG A 88 1.98 0.00 -0.91
C ARG A 88 2.96 -0.17 0.24
N GLN A 89 4.19 -0.57 -0.02
CA GLN A 89 5.19 -0.73 1.02
C GLN A 89 5.67 0.60 1.61
N VAL A 90 5.49 1.71 0.91
CA VAL A 90 5.81 3.04 1.46
C VAL A 90 5.04 3.30 2.75
N HIS A 91 3.76 2.95 2.81
CA HIS A 91 2.95 3.05 4.03
C HIS A 91 3.55 2.25 5.19
N HIS A 92 3.95 1.01 4.93
CA HIS A 92 4.52 0.13 5.95
C HIS A 92 5.87 0.63 6.44
N PHE A 93 6.70 1.14 5.53
CA PHE A 93 8.04 1.63 5.88
C PHE A 93 7.98 2.86 6.75
N LEU A 94 7.10 3.80 6.46
CA LEU A 94 6.94 5.00 7.25
C LEU A 94 6.36 4.70 8.65
N ASN A 95 5.41 3.79 8.75
CA ASN A 95 4.87 3.35 10.04
C ASN A 95 5.90 2.67 10.94
N GLY A 96 6.92 2.04 10.36
CA GLY A 96 7.98 1.37 11.11
C GLY A 96 9.01 2.31 11.74
N ALA A 97 9.02 3.61 11.38
CA ALA A 97 10.00 4.56 11.87
C ALA A 97 9.58 5.16 13.22
N SER A 98 10.47 5.07 14.22
CA SER A 98 10.27 5.72 15.51
C SER A 98 10.17 7.24 15.33
N GLY A 99 9.20 7.85 16.02
CA GLY A 99 8.94 9.30 15.90
C GLY A 99 8.13 9.68 14.66
N LEU A 100 7.75 8.72 13.84
CA LEU A 100 6.85 8.87 12.70
C LEU A 100 5.54 8.13 12.98
N TRP A 101 4.48 8.68 12.47
CA TRP A 101 3.20 8.02 12.38
C TRP A 101 2.59 8.28 11.02
N HIS A 102 2.24 7.22 10.33
CA HIS A 102 1.68 7.25 8.99
C HIS A 102 0.34 6.53 8.94
N MET A 103 -0.61 7.11 8.26
CA MET A 103 -1.90 6.51 7.97
C MET A 103 -2.37 7.00 6.60
N GLY A 104 -2.94 6.11 5.80
CA GLY A 104 -3.49 6.54 4.52
C GLY A 104 -3.94 5.38 3.64
N GLN A 105 -4.52 5.76 2.53
CA GLN A 105 -4.86 4.91 1.40
C GLN A 105 -3.98 5.32 0.22
N ARG A 106 -4.18 4.72 -0.97
CA ARG A 106 -3.33 4.93 -2.14
C ARG A 106 -2.94 6.38 -2.42
N ASP A 107 -3.89 7.32 -2.30
CA ASP A 107 -3.71 8.73 -2.65
C ASP A 107 -3.88 9.68 -1.45
N ILE A 108 -3.86 9.13 -0.23
CA ILE A 108 -4.03 9.88 1.01
C ILE A 108 -2.96 9.43 1.99
N VAL A 109 -2.08 10.33 2.35
CA VAL A 109 -1.04 10.13 3.37
C VAL A 109 -1.28 11.08 4.52
N TRP A 110 -1.03 10.60 5.72
CA TRP A 110 -1.04 11.41 6.93
C TRP A 110 0.08 10.93 7.84
N THR A 111 1.12 11.74 8.01
CA THR A 111 2.27 11.40 8.83
C THR A 111 2.70 12.57 9.70
N ARG A 112 3.39 12.29 10.80
CA ARG A 112 3.88 13.28 11.77
C ARG A 112 5.33 12.99 12.12
N ILE A 113 6.07 14.06 12.40
CA ILE A 113 7.36 13.99 13.09
C ILE A 113 7.14 14.46 14.52
N SER A 114 7.59 13.67 15.50
CA SER A 114 7.53 14.06 16.90
C SER A 114 8.60 15.12 17.24
N LYS A 115 8.35 15.89 18.30
CA LYS A 115 9.36 16.84 18.84
C LYS A 115 10.64 16.10 19.22
N GLU A 116 10.52 14.95 19.87
CA GLU A 116 11.66 14.12 20.26
C GLU A 116 12.51 13.68 19.06
N ALA A 117 11.86 13.20 17.98
CA ALA A 117 12.58 12.80 16.79
C ALA A 117 13.22 13.99 16.07
N PHE A 118 12.54 15.13 16.03
CA PHE A 118 13.08 16.38 15.49
C PHE A 118 14.32 16.85 16.27
N ASP A 119 14.27 16.82 17.60
CA ASP A 119 15.39 17.20 18.47
C ASP A 119 16.60 16.26 18.30
N LYS A 120 16.34 15.00 17.96
CA LYS A 120 17.37 14.04 17.57
C LYS A 120 17.90 14.22 16.14
N GLY A 121 17.35 15.17 15.39
CA GLY A 121 17.79 15.54 14.05
C GLY A 121 17.01 14.93 12.90
N LEU A 122 15.86 14.27 13.15
CA LEU A 122 15.04 13.72 12.07
C LEU A 122 14.44 14.85 11.21
N ARG A 123 14.58 14.71 9.90
CA ARG A 123 14.09 15.66 8.88
C ARG A 123 13.31 14.93 7.82
N ILE A 124 12.59 15.67 6.96
CA ILE A 124 11.81 15.05 5.88
C ILE A 124 12.71 14.24 4.90
N ALA A 125 13.94 14.68 4.66
CA ALA A 125 14.91 13.95 3.85
C ALA A 125 15.19 12.54 4.38
N ASP A 126 15.03 12.30 5.68
CA ASP A 126 15.23 10.96 6.26
C ASP A 126 14.15 9.96 5.84
N TYR A 127 12.95 10.43 5.46
CA TYR A 127 11.94 9.58 4.83
C TYR A 127 12.49 8.95 3.55
N GLY A 128 13.14 9.76 2.72
CA GLY A 128 13.77 9.26 1.49
C GLY A 128 14.85 8.22 1.76
N LYS A 129 15.70 8.43 2.78
CA LYS A 129 16.74 7.48 3.18
C LYS A 129 16.14 6.16 3.70
N ILE A 130 15.04 6.24 4.47
CA ILE A 130 14.32 5.07 4.97
C ILE A 130 13.75 4.27 3.79
N LEU A 131 13.05 4.95 2.87
CA LEU A 131 12.44 4.31 1.71
C LEU A 131 13.48 3.69 0.79
N HIS A 132 14.56 4.39 0.48
CA HIS A 132 15.67 3.86 -0.30
C HIS A 132 16.21 2.54 0.31
N ALA A 133 16.55 2.58 1.59
CA ALA A 133 17.11 1.41 2.28
C ALA A 133 16.12 0.22 2.32
N LYS A 134 14.84 0.51 2.54
CA LYS A 134 13.81 -0.53 2.62
C LYS A 134 13.47 -1.12 1.26
N ILE A 135 13.29 -0.31 0.24
CA ILE A 135 12.99 -0.79 -1.12
C ILE A 135 14.14 -1.66 -1.64
N LEU A 136 15.38 -1.22 -1.52
CA LEU A 136 16.51 -2.06 -1.93
C LEU A 136 16.68 -3.31 -1.06
N GLY A 137 16.42 -3.21 0.24
CA GLY A 137 16.52 -4.35 1.15
C GLY A 137 15.49 -5.44 0.86
N GLU A 138 14.28 -5.08 0.47
CA GLU A 138 13.19 -6.05 0.24
C GLU A 138 13.01 -6.41 -1.24
N TYR A 139 13.27 -5.46 -2.14
CA TYR A 139 13.04 -5.63 -3.58
C TYR A 139 14.32 -5.60 -4.42
N GLY A 140 15.49 -5.71 -3.81
CA GLY A 140 16.77 -5.72 -4.52
C GLY A 140 16.95 -6.85 -5.55
N ALA A 141 16.06 -7.84 -5.55
CA ALA A 141 15.98 -8.85 -6.60
C ALA A 141 15.47 -8.31 -7.94
N ILE A 142 14.68 -7.23 -7.91
CA ILE A 142 14.05 -6.61 -9.09
C ILE A 142 14.43 -5.13 -9.26
N VAL A 143 14.81 -4.44 -8.19
CA VAL A 143 15.19 -3.01 -8.17
C VAL A 143 16.69 -2.88 -8.01
N ASP A 144 17.36 -2.21 -8.94
CA ASP A 144 18.80 -1.95 -8.92
C ASP A 144 19.11 -0.54 -8.39
N LYS A 145 18.21 0.45 -8.57
CA LYS A 145 18.38 1.84 -8.15
C LYS A 145 17.07 2.45 -7.65
N VAL A 146 17.19 3.32 -6.67
CA VAL A 146 16.06 4.09 -6.11
C VAL A 146 16.46 5.54 -5.95
N LYS A 147 15.63 6.45 -6.46
CA LYS A 147 15.68 7.89 -6.19
C LYS A 147 14.38 8.30 -5.51
N VAL A 148 14.47 9.17 -4.49
CA VAL A 148 13.29 9.68 -3.77
C VAL A 148 13.30 11.21 -3.79
N THR A 149 12.23 11.79 -4.29
CA THR A 149 12.00 13.23 -4.21
C THR A 149 10.78 13.49 -3.33
N LEU A 150 10.96 14.32 -2.32
CA LEU A 150 9.93 14.71 -1.37
C LEU A 150 9.53 16.16 -1.67
N PHE A 151 8.31 16.34 -2.16
CA PHE A 151 7.77 17.66 -2.49
C PHE A 151 6.93 18.13 -1.32
N THR A 152 7.21 19.34 -0.83
CA THR A 152 6.49 19.99 0.28
C THR A 152 5.95 21.36 -0.10
N GLU A 153 6.18 21.81 -1.34
CA GLU A 153 5.59 23.03 -1.91
C GLU A 153 4.19 22.74 -2.42
N THR A 154 3.19 23.54 -2.01
CA THR A 154 1.77 23.28 -2.27
C THR A 154 1.45 23.10 -3.75
N ASP A 155 1.84 24.05 -4.59
CA ASP A 155 1.53 24.02 -6.03
C ASP A 155 2.17 22.80 -6.72
N GLU A 156 3.37 22.43 -6.29
CA GLU A 156 4.07 21.27 -6.84
C GLU A 156 3.42 19.96 -6.39
N VAL A 157 2.99 19.87 -5.14
CA VAL A 157 2.30 18.69 -4.62
C VAL A 157 0.96 18.49 -5.32
N GLU A 158 0.18 19.56 -5.51
CA GLU A 158 -1.11 19.50 -6.22
C GLU A 158 -0.92 19.05 -7.68
N ARG A 159 0.05 19.63 -8.38
CA ARG A 159 0.38 19.24 -9.75
C ARG A 159 0.78 17.76 -9.86
N ARG A 160 1.59 17.28 -8.94
CA ARG A 160 2.03 15.89 -8.88
C ARG A 160 0.88 14.95 -8.54
N GLN A 161 -0.05 15.36 -7.68
CA GLN A 161 -1.22 14.58 -7.32
C GLN A 161 -2.13 14.33 -8.54
N GLU A 162 -2.30 15.34 -9.41
CA GLU A 162 -3.06 15.16 -10.64
C GLU A 162 -2.42 14.12 -11.57
N ILE A 163 -1.09 14.11 -11.69
CA ILE A 163 -0.35 13.10 -12.47
C ILE A 163 -0.57 11.71 -11.88
N ALA A 164 -0.38 11.55 -10.57
CA ALA A 164 -0.54 10.27 -9.89
C ALA A 164 -1.96 9.72 -10.03
N ARG A 165 -2.99 10.56 -9.85
CA ARG A 165 -4.39 10.18 -10.05
C ARG A 165 -4.67 9.69 -11.46
N GLY A 166 -4.11 10.35 -12.47
CA GLY A 166 -4.23 9.90 -13.87
C GLY A 166 -3.65 8.51 -14.08
N VAL A 167 -2.53 8.19 -13.44
CA VAL A 167 -1.92 6.85 -13.50
C VAL A 167 -2.76 5.82 -12.73
N TYR A 168 -3.27 6.18 -11.55
CA TYR A 168 -4.16 5.30 -10.78
C TYR A 168 -5.43 4.95 -11.56
N ASP A 169 -6.03 5.92 -12.22
CA ASP A 169 -7.18 5.71 -13.09
C ASP A 169 -6.85 4.78 -14.26
N GLN A 170 -5.67 4.93 -14.88
CA GLN A 170 -5.23 4.03 -15.94
C GLN A 170 -5.03 2.61 -15.44
N ARG A 171 -4.41 2.44 -14.25
CA ARG A 171 -4.24 1.13 -13.61
C ARG A 171 -5.60 0.46 -13.35
N ASN A 172 -6.58 1.22 -12.88
CA ASN A 172 -7.92 0.71 -12.63
C ASN A 172 -8.64 0.32 -13.92
N ARG A 173 -8.59 1.17 -14.96
CA ARG A 173 -9.24 0.91 -16.27
C ARG A 173 -8.73 -0.34 -16.96
N ARG A 174 -7.53 -0.82 -16.66
CA ARG A 174 -7.01 -2.07 -17.23
C ARG A 174 -7.89 -3.29 -16.92
N LEU A 175 -8.72 -3.22 -15.89
CA LEU A 175 -9.65 -4.27 -15.49
C LEU A 175 -11.07 -4.08 -16.02
N GLU A 176 -11.44 -2.90 -16.56
CA GLU A 176 -12.82 -2.59 -16.98
C GLU A 176 -13.39 -3.53 -18.03
N SER A 177 -12.52 -4.14 -18.84
CA SER A 177 -12.92 -5.10 -19.88
C SER A 177 -12.81 -6.57 -19.44
N MET A 178 -12.34 -6.83 -18.23
CA MET A 178 -12.17 -8.18 -17.69
C MET A 178 -13.37 -8.54 -16.83
N THR A 179 -13.80 -9.80 -16.94
CA THR A 179 -14.82 -10.37 -16.06
C THR A 179 -14.25 -11.56 -15.31
N ASP A 180 -14.96 -11.98 -14.28
CA ASP A 180 -14.55 -13.14 -13.48
C ASP A 180 -14.55 -14.43 -14.31
N GLU A 181 -15.37 -14.48 -15.38
CA GLU A 181 -15.37 -15.59 -16.33
C GLU A 181 -14.16 -15.58 -17.27
N SER A 182 -13.54 -14.41 -17.47
CA SER A 182 -12.42 -14.26 -18.41
C SER A 182 -11.10 -14.83 -17.91
N VAL A 183 -11.03 -15.24 -16.64
CA VAL A 183 -9.83 -15.78 -16.00
C VAL A 183 -10.11 -17.10 -15.30
N GLU A 184 -9.12 -17.99 -15.26
CA GLU A 184 -9.18 -19.27 -14.55
C GLU A 184 -8.59 -19.19 -13.13
N THR A 185 -7.83 -18.15 -12.85
CA THR A 185 -7.11 -17.98 -11.59
C THR A 185 -7.45 -16.63 -10.97
N PHE A 186 -7.90 -16.64 -9.74
CA PHE A 186 -7.99 -15.48 -8.87
C PHE A 186 -6.73 -15.35 -8.01
N TYR A 187 -6.62 -14.30 -7.21
CA TYR A 187 -5.52 -14.14 -6.26
C TYR A 187 -6.07 -13.89 -4.85
N SER A 188 -5.40 -14.46 -3.87
CA SER A 188 -5.72 -14.20 -2.47
C SER A 188 -4.94 -13.01 -1.93
N CYS A 189 -5.36 -12.54 -0.76
CA CYS A 189 -4.54 -11.72 0.11
C CYS A 189 -4.77 -12.13 1.57
N LEU A 190 -3.70 -12.50 2.26
CA LEU A 190 -3.70 -12.95 3.64
C LEU A 190 -3.03 -11.95 4.61
N LEU A 191 -2.67 -10.76 4.14
CA LEU A 191 -1.97 -9.74 4.96
C LEU A 191 -2.72 -9.39 6.25
N CYS A 192 -4.06 -9.38 6.21
CA CYS A 192 -4.89 -9.06 7.35
C CYS A 192 -4.92 -10.14 8.45
N GLN A 193 -4.38 -11.33 8.21
CA GLN A 193 -4.32 -12.38 9.23
C GLN A 193 -3.44 -12.02 10.42
N SER A 194 -2.61 -10.99 10.31
CA SER A 194 -1.86 -10.45 11.44
C SER A 194 -2.74 -9.93 12.58
N PHE A 195 -3.98 -9.51 12.29
CA PHE A 195 -4.94 -9.02 13.28
C PHE A 195 -6.31 -9.73 13.22
N ALA A 196 -6.64 -10.38 12.11
CA ALA A 196 -7.84 -11.19 11.92
C ALA A 196 -7.42 -12.58 11.37
N PRO A 197 -7.07 -13.53 12.24
CA PRO A 197 -6.39 -14.77 11.84
C PRO A 197 -7.10 -15.61 10.79
N ASP A 198 -8.42 -15.56 10.74
CA ASP A 198 -9.23 -16.35 9.81
C ASP A 198 -9.64 -15.58 8.54
N HIS A 199 -9.13 -14.35 8.39
CA HIS A 199 -9.47 -13.50 7.26
C HIS A 199 -8.78 -13.96 5.97
N VAL A 200 -9.56 -14.19 4.92
CA VAL A 200 -9.09 -14.49 3.58
C VAL A 200 -9.77 -13.57 2.57
N CYS A 201 -9.01 -12.72 1.91
CA CYS A 201 -9.50 -12.02 0.72
C CYS A 201 -9.30 -12.90 -0.53
N VAL A 202 -10.30 -12.95 -1.38
CA VAL A 202 -10.18 -13.42 -2.76
C VAL A 202 -10.42 -12.22 -3.68
N ILE A 203 -9.45 -11.95 -4.53
CA ILE A 203 -9.40 -10.79 -5.42
C ILE A 203 -9.64 -11.30 -6.83
N THR A 204 -10.66 -10.78 -7.48
CA THR A 204 -11.04 -11.15 -8.84
C THR A 204 -10.95 -9.94 -9.77
N PRO A 205 -11.05 -10.09 -11.10
CA PRO A 205 -11.15 -8.96 -12.01
C PRO A 205 -12.22 -7.94 -11.64
N GLU A 206 -13.39 -8.41 -11.17
CA GLU A 206 -14.54 -7.57 -10.82
C GLU A 206 -14.62 -7.20 -9.35
N ARG A 207 -13.69 -7.73 -8.52
CA ARG A 207 -13.72 -7.53 -7.07
C ARG A 207 -12.34 -7.22 -6.50
N LEU A 208 -12.23 -6.04 -5.90
CA LEU A 208 -11.05 -5.62 -5.16
C LEU A 208 -10.88 -6.39 -3.85
N GLY A 209 -9.66 -6.40 -3.32
CA GLY A 209 -9.44 -6.69 -1.91
C GLY A 209 -10.27 -5.76 -1.04
N LEU A 210 -10.72 -6.23 0.12
CA LEU A 210 -11.64 -5.49 1.00
C LEU A 210 -11.09 -4.12 1.45
N CYS A 211 -9.77 -4.00 1.57
CA CYS A 211 -9.09 -2.73 1.88
C CYS A 211 -9.11 -1.72 0.71
N GLY A 212 -9.56 -2.11 -0.50
CA GLY A 212 -9.48 -1.31 -1.71
C GLY A 212 -8.07 -1.11 -2.27
N ALA A 213 -7.06 -1.75 -1.66
CA ALA A 213 -5.66 -1.52 -2.01
C ALA A 213 -5.15 -2.42 -3.13
N TYR A 214 -5.73 -3.59 -3.28
CA TYR A 214 -5.31 -4.59 -4.26
C TYR A 214 -6.44 -4.90 -5.24
N ASN A 215 -6.17 -4.75 -6.52
CA ASN A 215 -6.98 -5.32 -7.59
C ASN A 215 -6.39 -6.66 -8.06
N TRP A 216 -6.99 -7.31 -9.04
CA TRP A 216 -6.56 -8.60 -9.54
C TRP A 216 -5.14 -8.57 -10.13
N LEU A 217 -4.79 -7.50 -10.87
CA LEU A 217 -3.43 -7.31 -11.42
C LEU A 217 -2.41 -7.09 -10.31
N ASP A 218 -2.77 -6.35 -9.26
CA ASP A 218 -1.92 -6.15 -8.08
C ASP A 218 -1.67 -7.50 -7.36
N GLY A 219 -2.70 -8.32 -7.20
CA GLY A 219 -2.56 -9.66 -6.61
C GLY A 219 -1.63 -10.55 -7.43
N LYS A 220 -1.76 -10.51 -8.77
CA LYS A 220 -0.88 -11.20 -9.71
C LYS A 220 0.57 -10.72 -9.58
N ALA A 221 0.79 -9.41 -9.64
CA ALA A 221 2.12 -8.81 -9.52
C ALA A 221 2.78 -9.12 -8.18
N ALA A 222 2.02 -9.06 -7.08
CA ALA A 222 2.53 -9.40 -5.75
C ALA A 222 3.02 -10.86 -5.67
N TYR A 223 2.29 -11.79 -6.28
CA TYR A 223 2.70 -13.19 -6.37
C TYR A 223 3.95 -13.36 -7.26
N GLU A 224 4.05 -12.64 -8.38
CA GLU A 224 5.23 -12.70 -9.26
C GLU A 224 6.50 -12.19 -8.56
N ILE A 225 6.37 -11.15 -7.71
CA ILE A 225 7.48 -10.60 -6.91
C ILE A 225 7.88 -11.56 -5.79
N ASP A 226 6.90 -12.08 -5.05
CA ASP A 226 7.11 -12.98 -3.91
C ASP A 226 6.14 -14.17 -3.96
N PRO A 227 6.54 -15.27 -4.61
CA PRO A 227 5.71 -16.48 -4.71
C PRO A 227 5.40 -17.16 -3.37
N THR A 228 6.09 -16.77 -2.29
CA THR A 228 5.88 -17.29 -0.94
C THR A 228 5.10 -16.31 -0.05
N GLY A 229 4.76 -15.15 -0.57
CA GLY A 229 4.09 -14.07 0.14
C GLY A 229 2.60 -14.29 0.39
N ALA A 230 1.96 -13.26 0.88
CA ALA A 230 0.55 -13.30 1.28
C ALA A 230 -0.45 -13.37 0.12
N ASN A 231 0.00 -13.10 -1.10
CA ASN A 231 -0.83 -13.16 -2.32
C ASN A 231 -0.53 -14.45 -3.06
N GLN A 232 -1.50 -15.35 -3.12
CA GLN A 232 -1.35 -16.66 -3.75
C GLN A 232 -2.38 -16.87 -4.86
N PRO A 233 -2.06 -17.63 -5.92
CA PRO A 233 -3.03 -17.96 -6.95
C PRO A 233 -4.13 -18.88 -6.38
N VAL A 234 -5.38 -18.59 -6.72
CA VAL A 234 -6.55 -19.34 -6.33
C VAL A 234 -7.23 -19.85 -7.60
N GLN A 235 -7.18 -21.16 -7.81
CA GLN A 235 -7.85 -21.79 -8.95
C GLN A 235 -9.36 -21.75 -8.73
N LYS A 236 -10.12 -21.37 -9.75
CA LYS A 236 -11.58 -21.30 -9.65
C LYS A 236 -12.21 -22.68 -9.44
N GLY A 237 -11.75 -23.67 -10.17
CA GLY A 237 -12.41 -24.97 -10.19
C GLY A 237 -13.77 -24.91 -10.90
N GLU A 238 -14.69 -25.79 -10.50
CA GLU A 238 -16.04 -25.86 -11.06
C GLU A 238 -16.92 -24.71 -10.53
N THR A 239 -17.74 -24.12 -11.40
CA THR A 239 -18.75 -23.15 -11.00
C THR A 239 -19.91 -23.86 -10.32
N LEU A 240 -20.10 -23.60 -9.02
CA LEU A 240 -21.17 -24.17 -8.21
C LEU A 240 -22.44 -23.30 -8.26
N ASP A 241 -22.29 -21.99 -8.29
CA ASP A 241 -23.38 -21.02 -8.40
C ASP A 241 -22.87 -19.75 -9.11
N ALA A 242 -23.21 -19.60 -10.39
CA ALA A 242 -22.77 -18.45 -11.18
C ALA A 242 -23.40 -17.14 -10.75
N VAL A 243 -24.63 -17.16 -10.20
CA VAL A 243 -25.33 -15.96 -9.76
C VAL A 243 -24.73 -15.38 -8.48
N LYS A 244 -24.29 -16.26 -7.60
CA LYS A 244 -23.68 -15.88 -6.31
C LYS A 244 -22.16 -15.78 -6.40
N GLY A 245 -21.56 -16.21 -7.49
CA GLY A 245 -20.10 -16.26 -7.66
C GLY A 245 -19.47 -17.27 -6.70
N VAL A 246 -19.88 -18.54 -6.81
CA VAL A 246 -19.38 -19.64 -5.98
C VAL A 246 -18.65 -20.64 -6.86
N TRP A 247 -17.41 -20.94 -6.51
CA TRP A 247 -16.55 -21.89 -7.24
C TRP A 247 -15.90 -22.88 -6.28
N SER A 248 -15.80 -24.14 -6.68
CA SER A 248 -15.30 -25.23 -5.84
C SER A 248 -13.87 -25.01 -5.34
N GLY A 249 -12.98 -24.55 -6.23
CA GLY A 249 -11.58 -24.32 -5.87
C GLY A 249 -11.40 -23.09 -4.97
N VAL A 250 -12.27 -22.09 -5.10
CA VAL A 250 -12.28 -20.93 -4.21
C VAL A 250 -12.76 -21.34 -2.83
N ASP A 251 -13.83 -22.13 -2.72
CA ASP A 251 -14.33 -22.63 -1.45
C ASP A 251 -13.26 -23.47 -0.72
N GLU A 252 -12.58 -24.36 -1.45
CA GLU A 252 -11.50 -25.17 -0.87
C GLU A 252 -10.34 -24.30 -0.37
N TYR A 253 -9.90 -23.31 -1.16
CA TYR A 253 -8.83 -22.40 -0.78
C TYR A 253 -9.20 -21.60 0.47
N VAL A 254 -10.39 -21.03 0.50
CA VAL A 254 -10.88 -20.22 1.63
C VAL A 254 -11.02 -21.08 2.89
N TYR A 255 -11.56 -22.28 2.78
CA TYR A 255 -11.67 -23.22 3.91
C TYR A 255 -10.32 -23.52 4.55
N ILE A 256 -9.32 -23.84 3.73
CA ILE A 256 -7.97 -24.15 4.21
C ILE A 256 -7.33 -22.94 4.88
N ASN A 257 -7.35 -21.78 4.21
CA ASN A 257 -6.61 -20.60 4.63
C ASN A 257 -7.32 -19.73 5.68
N SER A 258 -8.60 -20.00 5.95
CA SER A 258 -9.33 -19.44 7.10
C SER A 258 -9.26 -20.35 8.34
N HIS A 259 -8.32 -21.28 8.40
CA HIS A 259 -8.22 -22.27 9.48
C HIS A 259 -9.54 -23.05 9.70
N LYS A 260 -10.29 -23.26 8.62
CA LYS A 260 -11.60 -23.93 8.59
C LYS A 260 -12.76 -23.10 9.21
N ALA A 261 -12.55 -21.83 9.44
CA ALA A 261 -13.61 -20.95 9.95
C ALA A 261 -14.67 -20.63 8.90
N LEU A 262 -14.30 -20.59 7.62
CA LEU A 262 -15.18 -20.28 6.49
C LEU A 262 -15.36 -21.54 5.61
N GLU A 263 -16.55 -22.10 5.55
CA GLU A 263 -16.83 -23.31 4.76
C GLU A 263 -16.99 -23.03 3.27
N SER A 264 -17.30 -21.79 2.90
CA SER A 264 -17.54 -21.39 1.52
C SER A 264 -17.43 -19.89 1.34
N PHE A 265 -17.32 -19.46 0.09
CA PHE A 265 -17.16 -18.08 -0.30
C PHE A 265 -18.16 -17.71 -1.40
N SER A 266 -18.71 -16.52 -1.35
CA SER A 266 -19.56 -15.97 -2.40
C SER A 266 -19.02 -14.60 -2.82
N ALA A 267 -18.68 -14.46 -4.10
CA ALA A 267 -18.12 -13.21 -4.62
C ALA A 267 -19.17 -12.11 -4.73
N TYR A 268 -20.45 -12.46 -4.98
CA TYR A 268 -21.50 -11.50 -5.33
C TYR A 268 -22.63 -11.41 -4.33
N SER A 269 -22.69 -12.29 -3.34
CA SER A 269 -23.76 -12.29 -2.34
C SER A 269 -23.19 -12.20 -0.92
N ILE A 270 -23.20 -11.01 -0.37
CA ILE A 270 -22.74 -10.72 1.00
C ILE A 270 -23.70 -11.22 2.07
N MET A 271 -24.96 -11.45 1.71
CA MET A 271 -26.00 -11.87 2.67
C MET A 271 -26.08 -13.38 2.87
N ASP A 272 -25.54 -14.12 1.91
CA ASP A 272 -25.67 -15.58 1.92
C ASP A 272 -24.40 -16.25 2.45
N ARG A 273 -23.25 -15.70 2.09
CA ARG A 273 -21.92 -16.19 2.53
C ARG A 273 -20.98 -15.00 2.68
N PRO A 274 -20.44 -14.77 3.88
CA PRO A 274 -19.55 -13.63 4.10
C PRO A 274 -18.39 -13.65 3.11
N MET A 275 -18.14 -12.52 2.49
CA MET A 275 -17.02 -12.37 1.56
C MET A 275 -15.67 -12.39 2.29
N THR A 276 -15.66 -12.01 3.54
CA THR A 276 -14.45 -11.97 4.37
C THR A 276 -14.85 -11.99 5.84
N SER A 277 -13.91 -12.34 6.71
CA SER A 277 -14.09 -12.36 8.16
C SER A 277 -13.52 -11.13 8.87
N CYS A 278 -13.21 -10.03 8.15
CA CYS A 278 -12.75 -8.84 8.85
C CYS A 278 -13.92 -8.19 9.60
N GLY A 279 -13.71 -7.84 10.87
CA GLY A 279 -14.74 -7.22 11.71
C GLY A 279 -15.33 -5.92 11.17
N CYS A 280 -14.67 -5.27 10.21
CA CYS A 280 -15.21 -4.11 9.49
C CYS A 280 -16.47 -4.44 8.70
N PHE A 281 -16.57 -5.65 8.18
CA PHE A 281 -17.72 -6.10 7.42
C PHE A 281 -18.94 -6.38 8.34
N GLU A 282 -18.70 -6.99 9.49
CA GLU A 282 -19.75 -7.23 10.47
C GLU A 282 -20.38 -5.94 11.00
N VAL A 283 -19.59 -4.87 11.13
CA VAL A 283 -20.08 -3.54 11.53
C VAL A 283 -20.97 -2.92 10.45
N ILE A 284 -20.63 -3.09 9.18
CA ILE A 284 -21.43 -2.56 8.06
C ILE A 284 -22.75 -3.33 7.91
N CYS A 285 -22.76 -4.64 8.15
CA CYS A 285 -23.96 -5.46 8.06
C CYS A 285 -24.84 -5.40 9.32
N GLY A 286 -24.37 -4.90 10.42
CA GLY A 286 -25.11 -4.69 11.67
C GLY A 286 -25.99 -3.43 11.70
N TYR A 287 -26.02 -2.68 10.61
CA TYR A 287 -26.88 -1.51 10.41
C TYR A 287 -27.89 -1.80 9.32
#